data_8f0e1a3e26f113c1973eee680dbbd3b5
#
_entry.id   8f0e1a3e26f113c1973eee680dbbd3b5
#
_cell.length_a   1.000
_cell.length_b   1.000
_cell.length_c   1.000
_cell.angle_alpha   90.00
_cell.angle_beta   90.00
_cell.angle_gamma   90.00
#
_symmetry.space_group_name_H-M   'P 1'
#
loop_
_entity.id
_entity.type
_entity.pdbx_description
1 polymer ?
#
loop_
_entity_poly.entity_id
_entity_poly.type
_entity_poly.pdbx_seq_one_letter_code
_entity_poly.pdbx_strand_id
1 'polypeptide(L)'
;VSIALSKRFSVEDMDDLYAGIRLACQQYNVDIVGGDTTSSLTGLAISITCIGDADKDKVVYRNGAKETDLICVSGDLGAAYMGLQLLEREKVVLKGEKDVQPDFSGKEYLLERQLKPEARKDIIEKLAAANIIPTSMMDISDGLSSELMHICKQSNTGCRVYEEHIPIDYQTAVMAEEFNMNLTTCAMNGGEDYELLFTVPIADHEKVSQMEGIRLIGHITKPELGCALITRDGQEFELKAQGWNPLKEDK
;
A
#
# COMPACT_ATOMS: atom_id res chain seq x y z
N VAL A 1 19.77 -2.12 -10.26
CA VAL A 1 19.01 -3.36 -10.13
C VAL A 1 19.99 -4.51 -9.97
N SER A 2 19.91 -5.25 -8.86
CA SER A 2 20.70 -6.47 -8.66
C SER A 2 19.78 -7.68 -8.63
N ILE A 3 20.12 -8.72 -9.38
CA ILE A 3 19.33 -9.95 -9.44
C ILE A 3 20.19 -11.17 -9.10
N ALA A 4 19.59 -12.11 -8.36
CA ALA A 4 20.17 -13.43 -8.15
C ALA A 4 19.18 -14.47 -8.68
N LEU A 5 19.61 -15.29 -9.64
CA LEU A 5 18.69 -16.22 -10.32
C LEU A 5 19.22 -17.66 -10.31
N SER A 6 18.28 -18.59 -10.20
CA SER A 6 18.55 -20.03 -10.29
C SER A 6 18.41 -20.52 -11.74
N LYS A 7 18.85 -21.75 -11.99
CA LYS A 7 18.74 -22.43 -13.30
C LYS A 7 17.29 -22.65 -13.80
N ARG A 8 16.28 -22.22 -13.02
CA ARG A 8 14.86 -22.34 -13.40
C ARG A 8 14.41 -21.24 -14.35
N PHE A 9 15.19 -20.15 -14.43
CA PHE A 9 14.86 -18.99 -15.24
C PHE A 9 15.69 -18.98 -16.52
N SER A 10 15.03 -18.73 -17.64
CA SER A 10 15.63 -18.63 -18.96
C SER A 10 16.13 -17.18 -19.21
N VAL A 11 16.79 -16.97 -20.32
CA VAL A 11 17.19 -15.63 -20.79
C VAL A 11 15.95 -14.83 -21.15
N GLU A 12 14.98 -15.48 -21.77
CA GLU A 12 13.70 -14.90 -22.16
C GLU A 12 12.93 -14.36 -20.94
N ASP A 13 12.89 -15.11 -19.82
CA ASP A 13 12.29 -14.65 -18.57
C ASP A 13 12.96 -13.37 -18.05
N MET A 14 14.28 -13.25 -18.23
CA MET A 14 15.02 -12.05 -17.84
C MET A 14 14.76 -10.87 -18.79
N ASP A 15 14.62 -11.14 -20.08
CA ASP A 15 14.26 -10.11 -21.05
C ASP A 15 12.88 -9.53 -20.74
N ASP A 16 11.92 -10.35 -20.38
CA ASP A 16 10.57 -9.94 -19.94
C ASP A 16 10.62 -9.13 -18.64
N LEU A 17 11.39 -9.58 -17.64
CA LEU A 17 11.61 -8.84 -16.40
C LEU A 17 12.17 -7.44 -16.68
N TYR A 18 13.21 -7.35 -17.47
CA TYR A 18 13.82 -6.05 -17.81
C TYR A 18 12.93 -5.21 -18.73
N ALA A 19 12.07 -5.81 -19.54
CA ALA A 19 11.03 -5.08 -20.28
C ALA A 19 10.07 -4.38 -19.34
N GLY A 20 9.57 -5.06 -18.30
CA GLY A 20 8.75 -4.48 -17.25
C GLY A 20 9.46 -3.36 -16.50
N ILE A 21 10.73 -3.55 -16.10
CA ILE A 21 11.52 -2.52 -15.43
C ILE A 21 11.68 -1.28 -16.33
N ARG A 22 11.95 -1.45 -17.63
CA ARG A 22 12.06 -0.32 -18.59
C ARG A 22 10.73 0.44 -18.74
N LEU A 23 9.59 -0.27 -18.75
CA LEU A 23 8.27 0.38 -18.79
C LEU A 23 8.05 1.25 -17.55
N ALA A 24 8.35 0.73 -16.35
CA ALA A 24 8.27 1.51 -15.12
C ALA A 24 9.21 2.73 -15.15
N CYS A 25 10.44 2.56 -15.63
CA CYS A 25 11.40 3.66 -15.80
C CYS A 25 10.84 4.76 -16.70
N GLN A 26 10.20 4.41 -17.81
CA GLN A 26 9.56 5.37 -18.71
C GLN A 26 8.39 6.08 -18.04
N GLN A 27 7.52 5.32 -17.34
CA GLN A 27 6.35 5.86 -16.65
C GLN A 27 6.74 6.87 -15.57
N TYR A 28 7.77 6.57 -14.78
CA TYR A 28 8.19 7.39 -13.64
C TYR A 28 9.32 8.36 -13.96
N ASN A 29 9.81 8.36 -15.20
CA ASN A 29 10.93 9.20 -15.66
C ASN A 29 12.18 9.00 -14.79
N VAL A 30 12.60 7.75 -14.66
CA VAL A 30 13.82 7.34 -13.96
C VAL A 30 14.72 6.52 -14.88
N ASP A 31 16.04 6.52 -14.62
CA ASP A 31 17.03 5.80 -15.43
C ASP A 31 17.59 4.59 -14.68
N ILE A 32 17.88 3.52 -15.42
CA ILE A 32 18.70 2.42 -14.91
C ILE A 32 20.15 2.80 -15.04
N VAL A 33 20.82 3.04 -13.91
CA VAL A 33 22.20 3.50 -13.89
C VAL A 33 23.23 2.39 -13.64
N GLY A 34 22.75 1.17 -13.33
CA GLY A 34 23.64 0.03 -13.09
C GLY A 34 22.94 -1.15 -12.45
N GLY A 35 23.73 -2.20 -12.23
CA GLY A 35 23.21 -3.42 -11.60
C GLY A 35 24.25 -4.52 -11.54
N ASP A 36 23.82 -5.68 -11.05
CA ASP A 36 24.62 -6.90 -10.97
C ASP A 36 23.74 -8.13 -11.15
N THR A 37 24.32 -9.21 -11.68
CA THR A 37 23.65 -10.48 -11.84
C THR A 37 24.51 -11.58 -11.24
N THR A 38 23.93 -12.32 -10.30
CA THR A 38 24.61 -13.45 -9.63
C THR A 38 23.73 -14.69 -9.62
N SER A 39 24.29 -15.82 -9.20
CA SER A 39 23.55 -17.09 -9.10
C SER A 39 22.83 -17.21 -7.77
N SER A 40 21.64 -17.85 -7.81
CA SER A 40 20.87 -18.28 -6.64
C SER A 40 20.72 -19.80 -6.65
N LEU A 41 20.67 -20.42 -5.48
CA LEU A 41 20.44 -21.86 -5.34
C LEU A 41 18.94 -22.22 -5.39
N THR A 42 18.06 -21.31 -5.03
CA THR A 42 16.65 -21.61 -4.72
C THR A 42 15.64 -20.95 -5.64
N GLY A 43 15.89 -19.75 -6.14
CA GLY A 43 14.87 -18.99 -6.89
C GLY A 43 15.40 -17.72 -7.51
N LEU A 44 14.52 -16.74 -7.64
CA LEU A 44 14.82 -15.38 -8.07
C LEU A 44 14.78 -14.44 -6.86
N ALA A 45 15.83 -13.66 -6.67
CA ALA A 45 15.83 -12.53 -5.74
C ALA A 45 16.15 -11.25 -6.54
N ILE A 46 15.37 -10.21 -6.31
CA ILE A 46 15.51 -8.92 -6.97
C ILE A 46 15.73 -7.86 -5.89
N SER A 47 16.76 -7.05 -6.05
CA SER A 47 17.03 -5.89 -5.20
C SER A 47 17.11 -4.64 -6.07
N ILE A 48 16.27 -3.65 -5.77
CA ILE A 48 16.22 -2.39 -6.48
C ILE A 48 16.62 -1.28 -5.51
N THR A 49 17.65 -0.53 -5.87
CA THR A 49 18.07 0.67 -5.14
C THR A 49 17.70 1.89 -5.96
N CYS A 50 16.86 2.75 -5.42
CA CYS A 50 16.51 4.03 -6.01
C CYS A 50 17.33 5.14 -5.35
N ILE A 51 17.92 6.01 -6.15
CA ILE A 51 18.67 7.18 -5.69
C ILE A 51 18.06 8.40 -6.33
N GLY A 52 17.81 9.43 -5.53
CA GLY A 52 17.25 10.70 -5.97
C GLY A 52 17.71 11.84 -5.07
N ASP A 53 17.36 13.04 -5.46
CA ASP A 53 17.58 14.25 -4.69
C ASP A 53 16.25 15.00 -4.49
N ALA A 54 16.16 15.75 -3.42
CA ALA A 54 14.98 16.55 -3.11
C ALA A 54 15.39 17.81 -2.32
N ASP A 55 14.59 18.87 -2.48
CA ASP A 55 14.73 20.07 -1.64
C ASP A 55 14.54 19.68 -0.17
N LYS A 56 15.49 20.04 0.67
CA LYS A 56 15.49 19.67 2.09
C LYS A 56 14.19 20.04 2.81
N ASP A 57 13.59 21.16 2.45
CA ASP A 57 12.38 21.69 3.09
C ASP A 57 11.09 21.02 2.55
N LYS A 58 11.20 20.18 1.54
CA LYS A 58 10.07 19.42 0.94
C LYS A 58 10.08 17.93 1.27
N VAL A 59 11.13 17.48 1.97
CA VAL A 59 11.20 16.07 2.38
C VAL A 59 10.19 15.81 3.50
N VAL A 60 9.32 14.83 3.29
CA VAL A 60 8.33 14.41 4.27
C VAL A 60 8.78 13.08 4.87
N TYR A 61 8.72 12.98 6.19
CA TYR A 61 9.13 11.80 6.95
C TYR A 61 7.90 11.05 7.50
N ARG A 62 8.11 9.86 8.02
CA ARG A 62 7.09 9.09 8.76
C ARG A 62 6.71 9.74 10.09
N ASN A 63 7.63 10.53 10.68
CA ASN A 63 7.40 11.30 11.90
C ASN A 63 7.03 12.75 11.54
N GLY A 64 6.35 13.42 12.47
CA GLY A 64 6.00 14.83 12.31
C GLY A 64 4.50 15.10 12.35
N ALA A 65 3.67 14.05 12.43
CA ALA A 65 2.24 14.21 12.68
C ALA A 65 1.98 14.91 14.02
N LYS A 66 1.00 15.82 14.06
CA LYS A 66 0.65 16.64 15.22
C LYS A 66 -0.79 16.42 15.62
N GLU A 67 -1.09 16.63 16.90
CA GLU A 67 -2.47 16.64 17.38
C GLU A 67 -3.35 17.55 16.50
N THR A 68 -4.52 17.08 16.14
CA THR A 68 -5.51 17.68 15.23
C THR A 68 -5.19 17.61 13.74
N ASP A 69 -4.03 17.10 13.33
CA ASP A 69 -3.77 16.83 11.92
C ASP A 69 -4.82 15.84 11.37
N LEU A 70 -5.21 16.07 10.13
CA LEU A 70 -6.11 15.20 9.40
C LEU A 70 -5.32 14.01 8.82
N ILE A 71 -5.90 12.83 8.88
CA ILE A 71 -5.34 11.62 8.28
C ILE A 71 -5.98 11.41 6.92
N CYS A 72 -5.14 11.28 5.91
CA CYS A 72 -5.52 11.13 4.51
C CYS A 72 -4.93 9.85 3.92
N VAL A 73 -5.66 9.22 3.02
CA VAL A 73 -5.16 8.14 2.17
C VAL A 73 -5.42 8.45 0.71
N SER A 74 -4.55 7.98 -0.17
CA SER A 74 -4.80 7.99 -1.60
C SER A 74 -5.58 6.73 -2.04
N GLY A 75 -6.24 6.81 -3.21
CA GLY A 75 -6.91 5.67 -3.84
C GLY A 75 -7.93 4.97 -2.96
N ASP A 76 -7.88 3.64 -2.98
CA ASP A 76 -8.70 2.74 -2.17
C ASP A 76 -7.86 1.57 -1.62
N LEU A 77 -8.40 0.85 -0.64
CA LEU A 77 -7.67 -0.12 0.15
C LEU A 77 -8.30 -1.51 0.12
N GLY A 78 -7.47 -2.53 0.28
CA GLY A 78 -7.86 -3.94 0.35
C GLY A 78 -7.99 -4.64 -1.01
N ALA A 79 -7.89 -3.91 -2.13
CA ALA A 79 -8.02 -4.48 -3.46
C ALA A 79 -6.87 -5.42 -3.80
N ALA A 80 -5.64 -5.06 -3.45
CA ALA A 80 -4.47 -5.92 -3.65
C ALA A 80 -4.59 -7.22 -2.87
N TYR A 81 -5.02 -7.16 -1.62
CA TYR A 81 -5.24 -8.35 -0.80
C TYR A 81 -6.32 -9.27 -1.39
N MET A 82 -7.43 -8.72 -1.90
CA MET A 82 -8.46 -9.52 -2.58
C MET A 82 -7.94 -10.15 -3.88
N GLY A 83 -7.10 -9.44 -4.62
CA GLY A 83 -6.39 -9.98 -5.79
C GLY A 83 -5.49 -11.16 -5.42
N LEU A 84 -4.74 -11.07 -4.33
CA LEU A 84 -3.93 -12.17 -3.80
C LEU A 84 -4.79 -13.38 -3.42
N GLN A 85 -5.88 -13.17 -2.68
CA GLN A 85 -6.79 -14.25 -2.28
C GLN A 85 -7.40 -14.96 -3.50
N LEU A 86 -7.75 -14.22 -4.54
CA LEU A 86 -8.23 -14.77 -5.80
C LEU A 86 -7.17 -15.65 -6.47
N LEU A 87 -5.94 -15.17 -6.59
CA LEU A 87 -4.83 -15.93 -7.18
C LEU A 87 -4.52 -17.20 -6.39
N GLU A 88 -4.48 -17.13 -5.07
CA GLU A 88 -4.23 -18.29 -4.22
C GLU A 88 -5.37 -19.32 -4.30
N ARG A 89 -6.63 -18.89 -4.38
CA ARG A 89 -7.78 -19.78 -4.62
C ARG A 89 -7.62 -20.53 -5.94
N GLU A 90 -7.37 -19.83 -7.03
CA GLU A 90 -7.23 -20.45 -8.35
C GLU A 90 -6.03 -21.43 -8.39
N LYS A 91 -4.93 -21.08 -7.77
CA LYS A 91 -3.76 -21.96 -7.63
C LYS A 91 -4.10 -23.28 -6.91
N VAL A 92 -4.97 -23.21 -5.88
CA VAL A 92 -5.42 -24.41 -5.16
C VAL A 92 -6.40 -25.24 -6.00
N VAL A 93 -7.38 -24.58 -6.65
CA VAL A 93 -8.41 -25.24 -7.47
C VAL A 93 -7.80 -25.94 -8.69
N LEU A 94 -6.85 -25.28 -9.35
CA LEU A 94 -6.21 -25.81 -10.57
C LEU A 94 -4.99 -26.69 -10.28
N LYS A 95 -4.72 -27.01 -9.01
CA LYS A 95 -3.58 -27.85 -8.64
C LYS A 95 -3.71 -29.25 -9.25
N GLY A 96 -2.85 -29.55 -10.23
CA GLY A 96 -2.83 -30.86 -10.93
C GLY A 96 -3.45 -30.84 -12.32
N GLU A 97 -4.18 -29.80 -12.67
CA GLU A 97 -4.68 -29.57 -14.02
C GLU A 97 -3.59 -28.88 -14.86
N LYS A 98 -3.19 -29.51 -15.98
CA LYS A 98 -2.07 -29.01 -16.79
C LYS A 98 -2.49 -28.05 -17.90
N ASP A 99 -3.73 -28.13 -18.34
CA ASP A 99 -4.22 -27.43 -19.55
C ASP A 99 -5.40 -26.48 -19.26
N VAL A 100 -5.71 -26.23 -17.98
CA VAL A 100 -6.78 -25.32 -17.59
C VAL A 100 -6.19 -23.98 -17.19
N GLN A 101 -6.68 -22.91 -17.83
CA GLN A 101 -6.36 -21.53 -17.43
C GLN A 101 -7.49 -21.00 -16.55
N PRO A 102 -7.17 -20.27 -15.47
CA PRO A 102 -8.19 -19.63 -14.66
C PRO A 102 -8.96 -18.57 -15.46
N ASP A 103 -10.25 -18.45 -15.20
CA ASP A 103 -11.07 -17.34 -15.73
C ASP A 103 -11.10 -16.20 -14.74
N PHE A 104 -10.48 -15.10 -15.12
CA PHE A 104 -10.42 -13.87 -14.33
C PHE A 104 -11.32 -12.76 -14.88
N SER A 105 -12.23 -13.07 -15.81
CA SER A 105 -13.14 -12.09 -16.42
C SER A 105 -13.91 -11.31 -15.35
N GLY A 106 -13.84 -9.99 -15.44
CA GLY A 106 -14.47 -9.06 -14.48
C GLY A 106 -13.74 -8.93 -13.13
N LYS A 107 -12.52 -9.46 -13.03
CA LYS A 107 -11.66 -9.37 -11.84
C LYS A 107 -10.34 -8.62 -12.14
N GLU A 108 -10.26 -8.02 -13.31
CA GLU A 108 -9.03 -7.38 -13.82
C GLU A 108 -8.50 -6.32 -12.86
N TYR A 109 -9.40 -5.52 -12.26
CA TYR A 109 -9.03 -4.49 -11.28
C TYR A 109 -8.28 -5.05 -10.07
N LEU A 110 -8.81 -6.12 -9.45
CA LEU A 110 -8.19 -6.73 -8.27
C LEU A 110 -6.83 -7.33 -8.59
N LEU A 111 -6.71 -7.95 -9.76
CA LEU A 111 -5.43 -8.53 -10.23
C LEU A 111 -4.41 -7.43 -10.54
N GLU A 112 -4.83 -6.35 -11.17
CA GLU A 112 -3.95 -5.22 -11.47
C GLU A 112 -3.43 -4.59 -10.19
N ARG A 113 -4.27 -4.39 -9.18
CA ARG A 113 -3.88 -3.87 -7.87
C ARG A 113 -2.84 -4.74 -7.18
N GLN A 114 -2.92 -6.07 -7.29
CA GLN A 114 -1.97 -7.01 -6.70
C GLN A 114 -0.69 -7.16 -7.53
N LEU A 115 -0.81 -7.25 -8.85
CA LEU A 115 0.31 -7.64 -9.72
C LEU A 115 1.06 -6.45 -10.29
N LYS A 116 0.45 -5.27 -10.28
CA LYS A 116 1.00 -4.05 -10.87
C LYS A 116 0.69 -2.81 -10.01
N PRO A 117 1.14 -2.78 -8.76
CA PRO A 117 0.94 -1.61 -7.92
C PRO A 117 1.64 -0.38 -8.53
N GLU A 118 1.03 0.78 -8.41
CA GLU A 118 1.56 2.02 -8.97
C GLU A 118 2.10 2.94 -7.87
N ALA A 119 3.28 3.52 -8.09
CA ALA A 119 3.79 4.59 -7.24
C ALA A 119 2.94 5.86 -7.43
N ARG A 120 2.39 6.41 -6.34
CA ARG A 120 1.42 7.51 -6.36
C ARG A 120 2.08 8.88 -6.53
N LYS A 121 2.89 9.01 -7.59
CA LYS A 121 3.52 10.28 -8.00
C LYS A 121 2.47 11.36 -8.28
N ASP A 122 1.33 10.98 -8.86
CA ASP A 122 0.20 11.86 -9.14
C ASP A 122 -0.30 12.62 -7.90
N ILE A 123 -0.34 11.93 -6.76
CA ILE A 123 -0.77 12.53 -5.47
C ILE A 123 0.28 13.53 -4.97
N ILE A 124 1.56 13.19 -5.06
CA ILE A 124 2.64 14.11 -4.70
C ILE A 124 2.59 15.39 -5.54
N GLU A 125 2.35 15.26 -6.84
CA GLU A 125 2.21 16.40 -7.76
C GLU A 125 0.98 17.26 -7.43
N LYS A 126 -0.18 16.66 -7.11
CA LYS A 126 -1.39 17.36 -6.68
C LYS A 126 -1.17 18.15 -5.38
N LEU A 127 -0.56 17.53 -4.37
CA LEU A 127 -0.24 18.19 -3.11
C LEU A 127 0.72 19.36 -3.32
N ALA A 128 1.77 19.19 -4.13
CA ALA A 128 2.73 20.23 -4.45
C ALA A 128 2.07 21.39 -5.21
N ALA A 129 1.19 21.12 -6.18
CA ALA A 129 0.45 22.14 -6.91
C ALA A 129 -0.48 22.97 -6.02
N ALA A 130 -1.01 22.39 -4.95
CA ALA A 130 -1.84 23.07 -3.94
C ALA A 130 -1.01 23.75 -2.83
N ASN A 131 0.33 23.68 -2.89
CA ASN A 131 1.24 24.13 -1.83
C ASN A 131 0.93 23.47 -0.47
N ILE A 132 0.61 22.18 -0.47
CA ILE A 132 0.42 21.38 0.74
C ILE A 132 1.66 20.53 0.94
N ILE A 133 2.28 20.67 2.11
CA ILE A 133 3.36 19.81 2.57
C ILE A 133 2.81 18.98 3.73
N PRO A 134 2.66 17.65 3.56
CA PRO A 134 2.22 16.78 4.64
C PRO A 134 3.13 16.84 5.85
N THR A 135 2.57 16.69 7.03
CA THR A 135 3.33 16.65 8.28
C THR A 135 4.01 15.30 8.51
N SER A 136 3.42 14.23 7.99
CA SER A 136 4.03 12.89 7.91
C SER A 136 3.50 12.15 6.68
N MET A 137 4.26 11.17 6.18
CA MET A 137 3.85 10.35 5.03
C MET A 137 4.59 9.02 5.01
N MET A 138 3.91 7.98 4.56
CA MET A 138 4.49 6.68 4.16
C MET A 138 3.53 5.96 3.20
N ASP A 139 4.01 4.92 2.55
CA ASP A 139 3.20 3.99 1.76
C ASP A 139 2.46 2.98 2.65
N ILE A 140 1.40 2.37 2.12
CA ILE A 140 0.64 1.31 2.77
C ILE A 140 1.07 -0.03 2.16
N SER A 141 2.02 -0.70 2.80
CA SER A 141 2.57 -1.99 2.39
C SER A 141 2.11 -3.15 3.27
N ASP A 142 2.06 -2.97 4.58
CA ASP A 142 1.66 -4.02 5.53
C ASP A 142 0.19 -3.91 5.98
N GLY A 143 -0.50 -2.86 5.55
CA GLY A 143 -1.90 -2.54 5.85
C GLY A 143 -2.07 -1.28 6.68
N LEU A 144 -3.17 -0.59 6.45
CA LEU A 144 -3.45 0.72 7.04
C LEU A 144 -3.23 0.78 8.56
N SER A 145 -3.61 -0.29 9.29
CA SER A 145 -3.42 -0.35 10.75
C SER A 145 -1.94 -0.28 11.15
N SER A 146 -1.08 -0.99 10.44
CA SER A 146 0.36 -1.03 10.69
C SER A 146 0.99 0.35 10.49
N GLU A 147 0.72 0.96 9.35
CA GLU A 147 1.31 2.26 8.97
C GLU A 147 0.81 3.39 9.86
N LEU A 148 -0.47 3.40 10.25
CA LEU A 148 -1.00 4.34 11.25
C LEU A 148 -0.25 4.22 12.58
N MET A 149 -0.04 2.99 13.06
CA MET A 149 0.71 2.76 14.29
C MET A 149 2.17 3.21 14.16
N HIS A 150 2.79 3.04 12.97
CA HIS A 150 4.14 3.55 12.70
C HIS A 150 4.21 5.08 12.75
N ILE A 151 3.29 5.78 12.09
CA ILE A 151 3.21 7.25 12.13
C ILE A 151 3.00 7.72 13.57
N CYS A 152 2.01 7.16 14.27
CA CYS A 152 1.70 7.56 15.64
C CYS A 152 2.86 7.32 16.60
N LYS A 153 3.50 6.15 16.53
CA LYS A 153 4.65 5.83 17.36
C LYS A 153 5.83 6.77 17.13
N GLN A 154 6.15 7.06 15.87
CA GLN A 154 7.28 7.92 15.53
C GLN A 154 7.00 9.40 15.78
N SER A 155 5.74 9.81 15.78
CA SER A 155 5.30 11.17 16.07
C SER A 155 4.93 11.39 17.54
N ASN A 156 4.93 10.33 18.37
CA ASN A 156 4.45 10.35 19.75
C ASN A 156 3.02 10.89 19.86
N THR A 157 2.10 10.28 19.10
CA THR A 157 0.69 10.66 19.00
C THR A 157 -0.20 9.43 19.07
N GLY A 158 -1.52 9.63 19.12
CA GLY A 158 -2.55 8.65 18.86
C GLY A 158 -3.34 9.00 17.59
N CYS A 159 -4.34 8.19 17.24
CA CYS A 159 -5.22 8.50 16.11
C CYS A 159 -6.63 7.95 16.32
N ARG A 160 -7.59 8.54 15.58
CA ARG A 160 -8.93 8.03 15.36
C ARG A 160 -9.19 7.92 13.87
N VAL A 161 -9.56 6.74 13.41
CA VAL A 161 -9.92 6.45 12.01
C VAL A 161 -11.38 6.04 11.98
N TYR A 162 -12.13 6.56 11.03
CA TYR A 162 -13.56 6.31 10.90
C TYR A 162 -13.81 5.26 9.81
N GLU A 163 -14.39 4.14 10.18
CA GLU A 163 -14.68 3.02 9.28
C GLU A 163 -15.43 3.45 8.01
N GLU A 164 -16.42 4.34 8.17
CA GLU A 164 -17.25 4.82 7.06
C GLU A 164 -16.49 5.69 6.04
N HIS A 165 -15.33 6.21 6.42
CA HIS A 165 -14.51 7.06 5.56
C HIS A 165 -13.40 6.29 4.83
N ILE A 166 -13.13 5.02 5.19
CA ILE A 166 -12.12 4.20 4.54
C ILE A 166 -12.56 3.95 3.09
N PRO A 167 -11.76 4.37 2.09
CA PRO A 167 -12.12 4.15 0.70
C PRO A 167 -11.94 2.68 0.34
N ILE A 168 -12.97 2.06 -0.18
CA ILE A 168 -12.96 0.67 -0.65
C ILE A 168 -13.72 0.60 -1.96
N ASP A 169 -13.09 0.01 -2.97
CA ASP A 169 -13.73 -0.17 -4.27
C ASP A 169 -14.85 -1.21 -4.21
N TYR A 170 -15.84 -1.04 -5.08
CA TYR A 170 -16.99 -1.95 -5.18
C TYR A 170 -16.57 -3.40 -5.50
N GLN A 171 -15.57 -3.60 -6.38
CA GLN A 171 -15.11 -4.94 -6.74
C GLN A 171 -14.42 -5.62 -5.54
N THR A 172 -13.71 -4.86 -4.71
CA THR A 172 -13.13 -5.33 -3.45
C THR A 172 -14.22 -5.80 -2.49
N ALA A 173 -15.31 -5.02 -2.36
CA ALA A 173 -16.43 -5.38 -1.48
C ALA A 173 -17.14 -6.64 -1.95
N VAL A 174 -17.43 -6.77 -3.24
CA VAL A 174 -18.04 -7.97 -3.84
C VAL A 174 -17.16 -9.20 -3.62
N MET A 175 -15.85 -9.08 -3.83
CA MET A 175 -14.93 -10.20 -3.65
C MET A 175 -14.80 -10.61 -2.17
N ALA A 176 -14.76 -9.65 -1.25
CA ALA A 176 -14.73 -9.94 0.18
C ALA A 176 -16.00 -10.71 0.62
N GLU A 177 -17.17 -10.34 0.09
CA GLU A 177 -18.44 -11.06 0.32
C GLU A 177 -18.38 -12.49 -0.25
N GLU A 178 -17.89 -12.66 -1.50
CA GLU A 178 -17.71 -13.97 -2.16
C GLU A 178 -16.83 -14.89 -1.31
N PHE A 179 -15.77 -14.37 -0.70
CA PHE A 179 -14.85 -15.10 0.17
C PHE A 179 -15.32 -15.21 1.63
N ASN A 180 -16.48 -14.62 1.97
CA ASN A 180 -16.98 -14.53 3.34
C ASN A 180 -15.95 -13.90 4.30
N MET A 181 -15.29 -12.84 3.85
CA MET A 181 -14.28 -12.10 4.60
C MET A 181 -14.84 -10.77 5.09
N ASN A 182 -14.36 -10.32 6.26
CA ASN A 182 -14.75 -8.99 6.76
C ASN A 182 -14.04 -7.89 5.96
N LEU A 183 -14.83 -7.06 5.28
CA LEU A 183 -14.34 -6.03 4.36
C LEU A 183 -13.44 -5.00 5.04
N THR A 184 -13.84 -4.52 6.23
CA THR A 184 -13.04 -3.56 7.01
C THR A 184 -11.69 -4.15 7.40
N THR A 185 -11.67 -5.43 7.79
CA THR A 185 -10.42 -6.13 8.11
C THR A 185 -9.52 -6.24 6.88
N CYS A 186 -10.06 -6.51 5.70
CA CYS A 186 -9.29 -6.56 4.46
C CYS A 186 -8.64 -5.20 4.15
N ALA A 187 -9.37 -4.11 4.26
CA ALA A 187 -8.84 -2.77 4.02
C ALA A 187 -7.82 -2.31 5.10
N MET A 188 -8.04 -2.72 6.35
CA MET A 188 -7.17 -2.30 7.46
C MET A 188 -5.87 -3.09 7.58
N ASN A 189 -5.88 -4.37 7.18
CA ASN A 189 -4.78 -5.29 7.44
C ASN A 189 -4.34 -6.13 6.22
N GLY A 190 -4.93 -5.88 5.05
CA GLY A 190 -4.63 -6.68 3.84
C GLY A 190 -3.21 -6.44 3.30
N GLY A 191 -2.78 -5.20 3.32
CA GLY A 191 -1.48 -4.80 2.78
C GLY A 191 -1.37 -4.84 1.26
N GLU A 192 -0.17 -4.57 0.75
CA GLU A 192 0.20 -4.57 -0.68
C GLU A 192 -0.55 -3.54 -1.55
N ASP A 193 -1.27 -2.59 -0.94
CA ASP A 193 -2.01 -1.57 -1.69
C ASP A 193 -1.09 -0.49 -2.29
N TYR A 194 0.05 -0.20 -1.65
CA TYR A 194 1.05 0.82 -2.05
C TYR A 194 0.44 2.20 -2.29
N GLU A 195 -0.69 2.47 -1.65
CA GLU A 195 -1.26 3.81 -1.56
C GLU A 195 -0.51 4.66 -0.55
N LEU A 196 -0.66 5.98 -0.61
CA LEU A 196 -0.03 6.88 0.35
C LEU A 196 -0.94 7.14 1.55
N LEU A 197 -0.40 6.92 2.74
CA LEU A 197 -0.95 7.39 4.01
C LEU A 197 -0.18 8.64 4.43
N PHE A 198 -0.88 9.75 4.71
CA PHE A 198 -0.24 10.99 5.11
C PHE A 198 -1.12 11.83 6.04
N THR A 199 -0.48 12.76 6.73
CA THR A 199 -1.19 13.70 7.60
C THR A 199 -0.97 15.14 7.13
N VAL A 200 -2.01 15.97 7.29
CA VAL A 200 -1.96 17.40 6.94
C VAL A 200 -2.57 18.24 8.06
N PRO A 201 -2.12 19.49 8.24
CA PRO A 201 -2.76 20.39 9.18
C PRO A 201 -4.25 20.58 8.90
N ILE A 202 -5.07 20.72 9.94
CA ILE A 202 -6.52 20.96 9.80
C ILE A 202 -6.84 22.21 8.97
N ALA A 203 -5.92 23.18 8.91
CA ALA A 203 -6.05 24.36 8.06
C ALA A 203 -6.14 24.06 6.56
N ASP A 204 -5.63 22.90 6.11
CA ASP A 204 -5.67 22.48 4.72
C ASP A 204 -6.90 21.62 4.39
N HIS A 205 -7.85 21.45 5.33
CA HIS A 205 -9.05 20.63 5.17
C HIS A 205 -9.80 20.90 3.87
N GLU A 206 -10.14 22.17 3.60
CA GLU A 206 -10.93 22.54 2.43
C GLU A 206 -10.22 22.19 1.11
N LYS A 207 -8.91 22.35 1.06
CA LYS A 207 -8.11 22.02 -0.12
C LYS A 207 -8.06 20.52 -0.35
N VAL A 208 -7.73 19.76 0.70
CA VAL A 208 -7.54 18.29 0.60
C VAL A 208 -8.86 17.56 0.35
N SER A 209 -9.96 18.01 0.98
CA SER A 209 -11.28 17.38 0.80
C SER A 209 -11.84 17.49 -0.62
N GLN A 210 -11.34 18.44 -1.42
CA GLN A 210 -11.74 18.63 -2.82
C GLN A 210 -10.81 17.92 -3.82
N MET A 211 -9.72 17.30 -3.35
CA MET A 211 -8.77 16.62 -4.22
C MET A 211 -9.27 15.22 -4.61
N GLU A 212 -9.39 15.01 -5.90
CA GLU A 212 -9.71 13.68 -6.44
C GLU A 212 -8.57 12.69 -6.14
N GLY A 213 -8.96 11.48 -5.71
CA GLY A 213 -8.02 10.40 -5.37
C GLY A 213 -7.45 10.49 -3.96
N ILE A 214 -7.93 11.42 -3.12
CA ILE A 214 -7.58 11.53 -1.70
C ILE A 214 -8.84 11.43 -0.85
N ARG A 215 -8.75 10.71 0.26
CA ARG A 215 -9.83 10.60 1.26
C ARG A 215 -9.32 10.98 2.64
N LEU A 216 -10.11 11.80 3.34
CA LEU A 216 -9.95 12.06 4.76
C LEU A 216 -10.58 10.90 5.53
N ILE A 217 -9.79 10.17 6.30
CA ILE A 217 -10.25 8.97 7.00
C ILE A 217 -10.25 9.11 8.51
N GLY A 218 -9.66 10.18 9.07
CA GLY A 218 -9.54 10.35 10.50
C GLY A 218 -8.74 11.56 10.91
N HIS A 219 -8.27 11.56 12.15
CA HIS A 219 -7.42 12.62 12.69
C HIS A 219 -6.43 12.11 13.75
N ILE A 220 -5.37 12.87 13.93
CA ILE A 220 -4.33 12.60 14.93
C ILE A 220 -4.79 13.13 16.31
N THR A 221 -4.55 12.34 17.34
CA THR A 221 -4.93 12.63 18.73
C THR A 221 -3.70 12.64 19.65
N LYS A 222 -3.92 12.92 20.92
CA LYS A 222 -2.90 12.78 21.97
C LYS A 222 -2.47 11.32 22.13
N PRO A 223 -1.22 11.05 22.50
CA PRO A 223 -0.71 9.68 22.64
C PRO A 223 -1.46 8.85 23.70
N GLU A 224 -1.96 9.49 24.76
CA GLU A 224 -2.70 8.82 25.84
C GLU A 224 -4.00 8.16 25.36
N LEU A 225 -4.55 8.63 24.25
CA LEU A 225 -5.76 8.08 23.65
C LEU A 225 -5.51 6.84 22.80
N GLY A 226 -4.22 6.53 22.49
CA GLY A 226 -3.88 5.39 21.64
C GLY A 226 -4.39 5.52 20.20
N CYS A 227 -4.37 4.42 19.46
CA CYS A 227 -4.81 4.33 18.07
C CYS A 227 -6.06 3.47 17.99
N ALA A 228 -7.15 3.99 17.42
CA ALA A 228 -8.40 3.25 17.34
C ALA A 228 -9.18 3.50 16.04
N LEU A 229 -9.95 2.47 15.66
CA LEU A 229 -10.98 2.51 14.63
C LEU A 229 -12.32 2.83 15.30
N ILE A 230 -13.03 3.81 14.76
CA ILE A 230 -14.41 4.13 15.13
C ILE A 230 -15.32 3.49 14.09
N THR A 231 -16.12 2.53 14.50
CA THR A 231 -17.08 1.85 13.63
C THR A 231 -18.30 2.71 13.33
N ARG A 232 -19.11 2.31 12.35
CA ARG A 232 -20.34 3.03 11.95
C ARG A 232 -21.37 3.18 13.06
N ASP A 233 -21.39 2.26 14.02
CA ASP A 233 -22.25 2.31 15.21
C ASP A 233 -21.61 3.07 16.39
N GLY A 234 -20.45 3.68 16.17
CA GLY A 234 -19.73 4.53 17.13
C GLY A 234 -18.92 3.76 18.17
N GLN A 235 -18.73 2.44 18.02
CA GLN A 235 -17.84 1.69 18.90
C GLN A 235 -16.38 1.97 18.56
N GLU A 236 -15.54 1.92 19.59
CA GLU A 236 -14.10 2.17 19.47
C GLU A 236 -13.33 0.86 19.64
N PHE A 237 -12.54 0.50 18.62
CA PHE A 237 -11.68 -0.68 18.63
C PHE A 237 -10.21 -0.27 18.52
N GLU A 238 -9.39 -0.73 19.45
CA GLU A 238 -7.95 -0.52 19.39
C GLU A 238 -7.37 -1.13 18.12
N LEU A 239 -6.55 -0.36 17.39
CA LEU A 239 -5.86 -0.84 16.20
C LEU A 239 -4.81 -1.89 16.58
N LYS A 240 -4.80 -2.98 15.82
CA LYS A 240 -3.80 -4.05 15.95
C LYS A 240 -3.16 -4.28 14.60
N ALA A 241 -1.84 -4.09 14.53
CA ALA A 241 -1.10 -4.47 13.35
C ALA A 241 -1.04 -6.00 13.24
N GLN A 242 -1.47 -6.52 12.09
CA GLN A 242 -1.35 -7.94 11.74
C GLN A 242 -0.22 -8.17 10.72
N GLY A 243 0.53 -7.14 10.38
CA GLY A 243 1.66 -7.21 9.45
C GLY A 243 2.73 -8.20 9.91
N TRP A 244 3.53 -8.64 8.96
CA TRP A 244 4.62 -9.59 9.20
C TRP A 244 5.65 -9.04 10.20
N ASN A 245 5.93 -9.79 11.25
CA ASN A 245 6.93 -9.47 12.25
C ASN A 245 7.94 -10.62 12.36
N PRO A 246 9.14 -10.49 11.75
CA PRO A 246 10.16 -11.54 11.74
C PRO A 246 10.73 -11.86 13.12
N LEU A 247 10.46 -11.02 14.11
CA LEU A 247 10.97 -11.18 15.48
C LEU A 247 9.92 -11.72 16.46
N LYS A 248 8.68 -11.94 16.02
CA LYS A 248 7.72 -12.70 16.82
C LYS A 248 8.01 -14.19 16.65
N GLU A 249 8.52 -14.80 17.69
CA GLU A 249 8.49 -16.26 17.81
C GLU A 249 7.02 -16.70 17.85
N ASP A 250 6.62 -17.55 16.89
CA ASP A 250 5.34 -18.26 16.97
C ASP A 250 5.33 -19.07 18.26
N LYS A 251 4.48 -18.66 19.21
CA LYS A 251 4.21 -19.41 20.44
C LYS A 251 3.04 -20.33 20.25
#